data_5399f8ff60c1c43041be67f5229e61cb
#
_entry.id   5399f8ff60c1c43041be67f5229e61cb
#
_cell.length_a   1.000
_cell.length_b   1.000
_cell.length_c   1.000
_cell.angle_alpha   90.00
_cell.angle_beta   90.00
_cell.angle_gamma   90.00
#
_symmetry.space_group_name_H-M   'P 1'
#
loop_
_entity.id
_entity.type
_entity.pdbx_description
1 polymer ?
#
loop_
_entity_poly.entity_id
_entity_poly.type
_entity_poly.pdbx_seq_one_letter_code
_entity_poly.pdbx_strand_id
1 'polypeptide(L)'
;MQTEERAAQARAMQSAQEQAFTALCQHLEHAPDRQILSDHTAVLVFGTDFDRREEALRLIRGQLYSRNSRDTGRVESWFADCCARIQEDRDGFVQAAQDEYIREGLAEEERQLNAAKAAKKKRKFRIRPACEFAPETAEYLVEPYLPRGMVSILGGVSGAGKTSLALDICARLTRGETPPVAYAAAPSGRGPFALPPRASLREGGGTEGDGEGKPADRLRPCTVIYLTAENDPNKVLRPRAEAMGADLTRLYFQEGASYAMGDEDLYNLCRAIRPDLLVFDPIQSYLGQGVQMNRAEQVRPLLDSLSALAKELDMAVLLISHMSKPGPGVCSALDRLLGSSDFRNAARSILIVGRDPDDPDTRVFAHAKNSLGIPGQSQKYHICPGGTVAYDGPCDLTADRIIQESGATQRTAHPAATLNAAVEALDKQLGFMGWVEYAEVVRLCAQHGFSERTMRRAKTAMELKTAYAGTFQNRVILWYRPEMDEEHVRADYANQHEQLKMA
;
A
#
# COMPACT_ATOMS: atom_id res chain seq x y z
N MET A 1 5.59 20.47 -58.00
CA MET A 1 6.75 20.65 -57.10
C MET A 1 6.74 21.99 -56.35
N GLN A 2 6.94 23.16 -56.98
CA GLN A 2 6.96 24.45 -56.23
C GLN A 2 5.68 24.81 -55.46
N THR A 3 4.50 24.38 -55.91
CA THR A 3 3.22 24.58 -55.21
C THR A 3 3.03 23.64 -54.01
N GLU A 4 3.54 22.42 -54.09
CA GLU A 4 3.48 21.47 -52.99
C GLU A 4 4.49 21.79 -51.87
N GLU A 5 5.70 22.25 -52.23
CA GLU A 5 6.69 22.76 -51.28
C GLU A 5 6.18 24.00 -50.51
N ARG A 6 5.53 24.94 -51.21
CA ARG A 6 4.91 26.12 -50.57
C ARG A 6 3.77 25.71 -49.61
N ALA A 7 2.95 24.75 -50.01
CA ALA A 7 1.88 24.24 -49.18
C ALA A 7 2.41 23.47 -47.95
N ALA A 8 3.52 22.73 -48.07
CA ALA A 8 4.18 22.06 -46.95
C ALA A 8 4.81 23.05 -45.97
N GLN A 9 5.47 24.11 -46.50
CA GLN A 9 6.03 25.19 -45.69
C GLN A 9 4.94 25.97 -44.94
N ALA A 10 3.79 26.27 -45.57
CA ALA A 10 2.67 26.92 -44.91
C ALA A 10 2.08 26.07 -43.76
N ARG A 11 1.91 24.76 -43.96
CA ARG A 11 1.45 23.85 -42.91
C ARG A 11 2.45 23.72 -41.74
N ALA A 12 3.74 23.67 -42.06
CA ALA A 12 4.79 23.64 -41.02
C ALA A 12 4.81 24.95 -40.21
N MET A 13 4.63 26.07 -40.84
CA MET A 13 4.57 27.39 -40.21
C MET A 13 3.31 27.52 -39.32
N GLN A 14 2.15 27.06 -39.77
CA GLN A 14 0.92 27.04 -39.01
C GLN A 14 1.02 26.12 -37.77
N SER A 15 1.66 24.97 -37.94
CA SER A 15 1.92 24.02 -36.79
C SER A 15 2.84 24.67 -35.76
N ALA A 16 3.89 25.37 -36.17
CA ALA A 16 4.81 26.06 -35.26
C ALA A 16 4.11 27.20 -34.49
N GLN A 17 3.22 27.95 -35.14
CA GLN A 17 2.44 29.03 -34.54
C GLN A 17 1.43 28.49 -33.48
N GLU A 18 0.79 27.34 -33.74
CA GLU A 18 -0.08 26.67 -32.78
C GLU A 18 0.69 26.14 -31.59
N GLN A 19 1.89 25.59 -31.81
CA GLN A 19 2.77 25.15 -30.74
C GLN A 19 3.23 26.32 -29.86
N ALA A 20 3.59 27.47 -30.45
CA ALA A 20 3.96 28.66 -29.69
C ALA A 20 2.82 29.18 -28.81
N PHE A 21 1.58 29.18 -29.32
CA PHE A 21 0.41 29.58 -28.54
C PHE A 21 0.13 28.64 -27.40
N THR A 22 0.25 27.32 -27.62
CA THR A 22 0.10 26.29 -26.58
C THR A 22 1.16 26.44 -25.48
N ALA A 23 2.43 26.67 -25.89
CA ALA A 23 3.52 26.92 -24.96
C ALA A 23 3.32 28.19 -24.12
N LEU A 24 2.77 29.24 -24.72
CA LEU A 24 2.40 30.46 -24.01
C LEU A 24 1.34 30.21 -22.95
N CYS A 25 0.29 29.47 -23.27
CA CYS A 25 -0.77 29.14 -22.31
C CYS A 25 -0.19 28.34 -21.10
N GLN A 26 0.63 27.33 -21.38
CA GLN A 26 1.29 26.55 -20.35
C GLN A 26 2.25 27.40 -19.50
N HIS A 27 3.01 28.27 -20.12
CA HIS A 27 3.90 29.19 -19.41
C HIS A 27 3.12 30.12 -18.48
N LEU A 28 2.05 30.77 -18.98
CA LEU A 28 1.23 31.68 -18.18
C LEU A 28 0.53 31.02 -17.00
N GLU A 29 0.19 29.76 -17.12
CA GLU A 29 -0.42 28.98 -16.03
C GLU A 29 0.53 28.78 -14.86
N HIS A 30 1.80 28.53 -15.12
CA HIS A 30 2.80 28.12 -14.12
C HIS A 30 3.81 29.21 -13.76
N ALA A 31 4.01 30.23 -14.62
CA ALA A 31 5.00 31.28 -14.40
C ALA A 31 4.66 32.15 -13.18
N PRO A 32 5.64 32.50 -12.33
CA PRO A 32 5.46 33.49 -11.28
C PRO A 32 5.22 34.88 -11.89
N ASP A 33 4.55 35.80 -11.17
CA ASP A 33 4.12 37.11 -11.65
C ASP A 33 5.24 37.90 -12.34
N ARG A 34 6.46 37.84 -11.80
CA ARG A 34 7.64 38.55 -12.35
C ARG A 34 8.08 38.00 -13.72
N GLN A 35 7.69 36.78 -14.09
CA GLN A 35 8.04 36.15 -15.38
C GLN A 35 6.95 36.30 -16.42
N ILE A 36 5.75 36.80 -16.06
CA ILE A 36 4.64 37.00 -17.00
C ILE A 36 4.96 38.07 -18.02
N LEU A 37 5.63 39.17 -17.63
CA LEU A 37 6.12 40.22 -18.53
C LEU A 37 7.62 40.08 -18.77
N SER A 38 8.08 38.89 -19.16
CA SER A 38 9.49 38.61 -19.48
C SER A 38 9.75 38.62 -21.00
N ASP A 39 11.02 38.72 -21.38
CA ASP A 39 11.44 38.60 -22.78
C ASP A 39 11.10 37.20 -23.34
N HIS A 40 11.15 36.15 -22.51
CA HIS A 40 10.71 34.80 -22.89
C HIS A 40 9.22 34.74 -23.25
N THR A 41 8.34 35.37 -22.46
CA THR A 41 6.92 35.50 -22.78
C THR A 41 6.72 36.25 -24.10
N ALA A 42 7.49 37.32 -24.36
CA ALA A 42 7.46 38.05 -25.63
C ALA A 42 7.83 37.14 -26.81
N VAL A 43 8.88 36.33 -26.69
CA VAL A 43 9.26 35.36 -27.73
C VAL A 43 8.13 34.38 -28.03
N LEU A 44 7.42 33.89 -27.05
CA LEU A 44 6.25 33.01 -27.23
C LEU A 44 5.10 33.75 -27.94
N VAL A 45 4.80 35.01 -27.55
CA VAL A 45 3.78 35.84 -28.23
C VAL A 45 4.14 36.08 -29.68
N PHE A 46 5.42 36.39 -29.97
CA PHE A 46 5.89 36.63 -31.38
C PHE A 46 5.89 35.35 -32.21
N GLY A 47 6.02 34.18 -31.59
CA GLY A 47 5.91 32.87 -32.22
C GLY A 47 4.48 32.53 -32.67
N THR A 48 3.46 33.20 -32.13
CA THR A 48 2.05 33.00 -32.51
C THR A 48 1.70 33.68 -33.83
N ASP A 49 0.55 33.32 -34.42
CA ASP A 49 -0.01 34.00 -35.56
C ASP A 49 -0.35 35.46 -35.23
N PHE A 50 -0.25 36.33 -36.24
CA PHE A 50 -0.51 37.79 -36.09
C PHE A 50 -1.90 38.04 -35.51
N ASP A 51 -2.92 37.30 -35.99
CA ASP A 51 -4.31 37.47 -35.55
C ASP A 51 -4.52 36.99 -34.11
N ARG A 52 -3.71 36.05 -33.63
CA ARG A 52 -3.74 35.54 -32.24
C ARG A 52 -2.92 36.34 -31.23
N ARG A 53 -2.11 37.31 -31.69
CA ARG A 53 -1.33 38.16 -30.76
C ARG A 53 -2.20 39.01 -29.86
N GLU A 54 -3.32 39.51 -30.34
CA GLU A 54 -4.28 40.20 -29.48
C GLU A 54 -4.90 39.27 -28.42
N GLU A 55 -5.20 38.03 -28.80
CA GLU A 55 -5.69 37.01 -27.87
C GLU A 55 -4.63 36.68 -26.79
N ALA A 56 -3.37 36.51 -27.21
CA ALA A 56 -2.24 36.30 -26.33
C ALA A 56 -2.07 37.44 -25.30
N LEU A 57 -2.13 38.67 -25.74
CA LEU A 57 -2.06 39.84 -24.84
C LEU A 57 -3.26 39.96 -23.90
N ARG A 58 -4.45 39.54 -24.34
CA ARG A 58 -5.63 39.45 -23.46
C ARG A 58 -5.44 38.37 -22.39
N LEU A 59 -4.87 37.22 -22.74
CA LEU A 59 -4.58 36.14 -21.77
C LEU A 59 -3.56 36.61 -20.73
N ILE A 60 -2.46 37.26 -21.15
CA ILE A 60 -1.46 37.82 -20.24
C ILE A 60 -2.10 38.82 -19.28
N ARG A 61 -2.92 39.73 -19.79
CA ARG A 61 -3.62 40.73 -18.98
C ARG A 61 -4.61 40.05 -17.99
N GLY A 62 -5.36 39.05 -18.48
CA GLY A 62 -6.29 38.27 -17.65
C GLY A 62 -5.59 37.53 -16.52
N GLN A 63 -4.43 36.94 -16.79
CA GLN A 63 -3.62 36.23 -15.81
C GLN A 63 -3.07 37.19 -14.72
N LEU A 64 -2.53 38.33 -15.11
CA LEU A 64 -2.07 39.34 -14.16
C LEU A 64 -3.22 39.92 -13.32
N TYR A 65 -4.39 40.15 -13.94
CA TYR A 65 -5.57 40.62 -13.26
C TYR A 65 -6.08 39.59 -12.21
N SER A 66 -6.17 38.33 -12.58
CA SER A 66 -6.61 37.26 -11.66
C SER A 66 -5.71 37.10 -10.45
N ARG A 67 -4.45 37.43 -10.58
CA ARG A 67 -3.44 37.42 -9.51
C ARG A 67 -3.32 38.74 -8.75
N ASN A 68 -4.19 39.71 -9.07
CA ASN A 68 -4.16 41.06 -8.48
C ASN A 68 -2.78 41.77 -8.62
N SER A 69 -2.10 41.54 -9.75
CA SER A 69 -0.76 42.07 -9.99
C SER A 69 -0.81 43.56 -10.38
N ARG A 70 0.14 44.34 -9.85
CA ARG A 70 0.31 45.77 -10.17
C ARG A 70 0.78 45.98 -11.62
N ASP A 71 1.27 44.94 -12.30
CA ASP A 71 1.80 45.02 -13.66
C ASP A 71 0.71 44.90 -14.73
N THR A 72 -0.57 44.68 -14.35
CA THR A 72 -1.68 44.55 -15.29
C THR A 72 -1.78 45.74 -16.28
N GLY A 73 -1.47 46.98 -15.85
CA GLY A 73 -1.49 48.18 -16.67
C GLY A 73 -0.23 48.39 -17.54
N ARG A 74 0.78 47.49 -17.43
CA ARG A 74 2.07 47.62 -18.12
C ARG A 74 2.19 46.75 -19.36
N VAL A 75 1.20 45.94 -19.65
CA VAL A 75 1.24 44.90 -20.72
C VAL A 75 1.53 45.56 -22.10
N GLU A 76 0.86 46.66 -22.42
CA GLU A 76 1.03 47.32 -23.70
C GLU A 76 2.42 48.00 -23.87
N SER A 77 2.89 48.69 -22.83
CA SER A 77 4.20 49.33 -22.85
C SER A 77 5.34 48.30 -22.88
N TRP A 78 5.22 47.22 -22.13
CA TRP A 78 6.16 46.11 -22.18
C TRP A 78 6.21 45.45 -23.57
N PHE A 79 5.04 45.20 -24.19
CA PHE A 79 4.99 44.57 -25.50
C PHE A 79 5.55 45.46 -26.58
N ALA A 80 5.27 46.79 -26.55
CA ALA A 80 5.83 47.78 -27.47
C ALA A 80 7.37 47.87 -27.38
N ASP A 81 7.92 47.80 -26.15
CA ASP A 81 9.36 47.77 -25.93
C ASP A 81 10.00 46.49 -26.50
N CYS A 82 9.39 45.34 -26.28
CA CYS A 82 9.85 44.09 -26.88
C CYS A 82 9.78 44.11 -28.41
N CYS A 83 8.73 44.72 -29.01
CA CYS A 83 8.64 44.90 -30.45
C CYS A 83 9.80 45.73 -31.01
N ALA A 84 10.15 46.82 -30.35
CA ALA A 84 11.27 47.68 -30.78
C ALA A 84 12.61 46.92 -30.76
N ARG A 85 12.87 46.18 -29.66
CA ARG A 85 14.10 45.39 -29.51
C ARG A 85 14.20 44.24 -30.51
N ILE A 86 13.10 43.54 -30.82
CA ILE A 86 13.06 42.50 -31.85
C ILE A 86 13.26 43.05 -33.26
N GLN A 87 12.79 44.24 -33.55
CA GLN A 87 13.04 44.93 -34.85
C GLN A 87 14.51 45.30 -35.03
N GLU A 88 15.22 45.60 -33.93
CA GLU A 88 16.63 45.99 -33.96
C GLU A 88 17.55 44.75 -34.12
N ASP A 89 17.35 43.71 -33.32
CA ASP A 89 18.09 42.44 -33.39
C ASP A 89 17.22 41.27 -32.92
N ARG A 90 16.60 40.58 -33.84
CA ARG A 90 15.69 39.47 -33.55
C ARG A 90 16.40 38.28 -32.95
N ASP A 91 17.50 37.87 -33.55
CA ASP A 91 18.19 36.65 -33.18
C ASP A 91 18.90 36.80 -31.82
N GLY A 92 19.51 37.96 -31.59
CA GLY A 92 20.09 38.31 -30.30
C GLY A 92 19.04 38.40 -29.19
N PHE A 93 17.85 38.98 -29.50
CA PHE A 93 16.76 39.04 -28.54
C PHE A 93 16.26 37.65 -28.14
N VAL A 94 16.03 36.75 -29.12
CA VAL A 94 15.57 35.38 -28.85
C VAL A 94 16.58 34.59 -27.99
N GLN A 95 17.87 34.71 -28.33
CA GLN A 95 18.93 34.06 -27.59
C GLN A 95 19.02 34.59 -26.14
N ALA A 96 18.99 35.90 -25.95
CA ALA A 96 19.03 36.55 -24.66
C ALA A 96 17.83 36.13 -23.77
N ALA A 97 16.62 36.06 -24.36
CA ALA A 97 15.40 35.63 -23.68
C ALA A 97 15.46 34.17 -23.22
N GLN A 98 16.04 33.29 -24.05
CA GLN A 98 16.24 31.89 -23.69
C GLN A 98 17.26 31.73 -22.57
N ASP A 99 18.38 32.44 -22.64
CA ASP A 99 19.43 32.39 -21.61
C ASP A 99 18.92 32.96 -20.27
N GLU A 100 18.09 34.00 -20.30
CA GLU A 100 17.45 34.55 -19.10
C GLU A 100 16.48 33.56 -18.47
N TYR A 101 15.61 32.92 -19.26
CA TYR A 101 14.66 31.91 -18.80
C TYR A 101 15.34 30.74 -18.13
N ILE A 102 16.41 30.18 -18.72
CA ILE A 102 17.20 29.09 -18.14
C ILE A 102 17.85 29.56 -16.84
N ARG A 103 18.45 30.74 -16.80
CA ARG A 103 19.12 31.28 -15.60
C ARG A 103 18.13 31.52 -14.46
N GLU A 104 16.95 32.01 -14.73
CA GLU A 104 15.91 32.21 -13.72
C GLU A 104 15.36 30.86 -13.20
N GLY A 105 15.18 29.85 -14.06
CA GLY A 105 14.80 28.51 -13.68
C GLY A 105 15.79 27.89 -12.69
N LEU A 106 17.08 27.94 -13.03
CA LEU A 106 18.15 27.44 -12.14
C LEU A 106 18.22 28.22 -10.81
N ALA A 107 18.04 29.54 -10.84
CA ALA A 107 18.01 30.37 -9.64
C ALA A 107 16.79 30.09 -8.73
N GLU A 108 15.67 29.69 -9.32
CA GLU A 108 14.47 29.30 -8.56
C GLU A 108 14.64 27.93 -7.89
N GLU A 109 15.21 26.96 -8.62
CA GLU A 109 15.56 25.64 -8.05
C GLU A 109 16.55 25.79 -6.88
N GLU A 110 17.55 26.63 -7.04
CA GLU A 110 18.52 26.90 -5.97
C GLU A 110 17.86 27.59 -4.75
N ARG A 111 16.94 28.52 -4.97
CA ARG A 111 16.15 29.16 -3.90
C ARG A 111 15.27 28.14 -3.17
N GLN A 112 14.58 27.25 -3.88
CA GLN A 112 13.76 26.20 -3.29
C GLN A 112 14.63 25.21 -2.49
N LEU A 113 15.78 24.82 -3.03
CA LEU A 113 16.72 23.96 -2.35
C LEU A 113 17.28 24.61 -1.05
N ASN A 114 17.61 25.91 -1.12
CA ASN A 114 18.11 26.66 0.02
C ASN A 114 17.00 26.93 1.07
N ALA A 115 15.76 27.17 0.62
CA ALA A 115 14.59 27.27 1.50
C ALA A 115 14.31 25.95 2.22
N ALA A 116 14.39 24.82 1.50
CA ALA A 116 14.24 23.50 2.09
C ALA A 116 15.36 23.17 3.09
N LYS A 117 16.62 23.55 2.78
CA LYS A 117 17.76 23.43 3.71
C LYS A 117 17.57 24.33 4.95
N ALA A 118 17.06 25.54 4.78
CA ALA A 118 16.78 26.48 5.87
C ALA A 118 15.61 26.01 6.76
N ALA A 119 14.57 25.41 6.16
CA ALA A 119 13.46 24.80 6.90
C ALA A 119 13.94 23.57 7.73
N LYS A 120 14.83 22.74 7.18
CA LYS A 120 15.49 21.66 7.93
C LYS A 120 16.34 22.20 9.09
N LYS A 121 17.00 23.36 8.92
CA LYS A 121 17.84 24.00 9.93
C LYS A 121 17.02 24.68 11.07
N LYS A 122 15.74 24.99 10.82
CA LYS A 122 14.83 25.61 11.79
C LYS A 122 14.12 24.63 12.73
N ARG A 123 14.43 23.33 12.76
CA ARG A 123 14.03 22.45 13.85
C ARG A 123 14.70 22.94 15.14
N LYS A 124 14.07 23.87 15.84
CA LYS A 124 14.51 24.30 17.17
C LYS A 124 14.34 23.09 18.10
N PHE A 125 15.42 22.40 18.34
CA PHE A 125 15.50 21.40 19.39
C PHE A 125 15.23 22.10 20.72
N ARG A 126 14.14 21.74 21.38
CA ARG A 126 13.76 22.34 22.65
C ARG A 126 13.63 21.24 23.69
N ILE A 127 14.46 21.30 24.71
CA ILE A 127 14.36 20.42 25.88
C ILE A 127 13.64 21.21 26.96
N ARG A 128 12.66 20.59 27.60
CA ARG A 128 11.93 21.12 28.74
C ARG A 128 11.89 20.08 29.86
N PRO A 129 11.86 20.47 31.12
CA PRO A 129 11.59 19.59 32.24
C PRO A 129 10.26 18.83 32.06
N ALA A 130 10.19 17.60 32.53
CA ALA A 130 8.97 16.78 32.38
C ALA A 130 7.75 17.39 33.06
N CYS A 131 7.94 18.17 34.13
CA CYS A 131 6.85 18.88 34.84
C CYS A 131 6.17 20.01 34.03
N GLU A 132 6.80 20.47 32.94
CA GLU A 132 6.21 21.45 32.02
C GLU A 132 5.28 20.82 30.97
N PHE A 133 5.22 19.47 30.89
CA PHE A 133 4.30 18.77 30.02
C PHE A 133 3.01 18.45 30.79
N ALA A 134 1.87 18.84 30.22
CA ALA A 134 0.59 18.38 30.74
C ALA A 134 0.42 16.88 30.41
N PRO A 135 0.02 16.04 31.36
CA PRO A 135 -0.32 14.66 31.07
C PRO A 135 -1.55 14.61 30.15
N GLU A 136 -1.41 13.95 29.01
CA GLU A 136 -2.48 13.73 28.04
C GLU A 136 -2.77 12.23 27.94
N THR A 137 -4.05 11.87 27.89
CA THR A 137 -4.48 10.49 27.65
C THR A 137 -4.56 10.28 26.14
N ALA A 138 -4.07 9.14 25.65
CA ALA A 138 -4.22 8.78 24.24
C ALA A 138 -5.72 8.64 23.91
N GLU A 139 -6.16 9.33 22.88
CA GLU A 139 -7.50 9.20 22.34
C GLU A 139 -7.52 8.14 21.24
N TYR A 140 -8.66 7.46 21.07
CA TYR A 140 -8.82 6.38 20.13
C TYR A 140 -10.01 6.62 19.20
N LEU A 141 -9.85 6.23 17.95
CA LEU A 141 -10.96 6.12 17.01
C LEU A 141 -11.72 4.80 17.24
N VAL A 142 -10.98 3.73 17.52
CA VAL A 142 -11.49 2.42 17.95
C VAL A 142 -10.60 1.93 19.09
N GLU A 143 -11.06 2.07 20.32
CA GLU A 143 -10.27 1.67 21.49
C GLU A 143 -10.24 0.14 21.68
N PRO A 144 -9.09 -0.46 21.98
CA PRO A 144 -7.73 0.10 22.05
C PRO A 144 -6.93 -0.06 20.74
N TYR A 145 -7.60 -0.28 19.61
CA TYR A 145 -7.01 -0.76 18.36
C TYR A 145 -6.50 0.34 17.43
N LEU A 146 -7.21 1.47 17.32
CA LEU A 146 -6.87 2.56 16.42
C LEU A 146 -6.72 3.90 17.19
N PRO A 147 -5.52 4.23 17.68
CA PRO A 147 -5.25 5.49 18.34
C PRO A 147 -5.28 6.66 17.35
N ARG A 148 -5.81 7.82 17.80
CA ARG A 148 -5.79 9.10 17.07
C ARG A 148 -4.37 9.70 17.04
N GLY A 149 -4.09 10.47 16.01
CA GLY A 149 -2.79 11.13 15.82
C GLY A 149 -1.61 10.18 15.60
N MET A 150 -1.87 8.92 15.28
CA MET A 150 -0.85 7.87 15.25
C MET A 150 -1.04 6.88 14.10
N VAL A 151 0.04 6.15 13.80
CA VAL A 151 0.05 5.11 12.77
C VAL A 151 -0.23 3.76 13.39
N SER A 152 -1.16 3.02 12.77
CA SER A 152 -1.49 1.62 13.05
C SER A 152 -1.25 0.75 11.81
N ILE A 153 -1.00 -0.55 12.01
CA ILE A 153 -0.85 -1.52 10.92
C ILE A 153 -1.90 -2.62 11.05
N LEU A 154 -2.49 -3.00 9.91
CA LEU A 154 -3.31 -4.19 9.75
C LEU A 154 -2.57 -5.19 8.85
N GLY A 155 -1.91 -6.17 9.45
CA GLY A 155 -1.14 -7.19 8.77
C GLY A 155 -1.92 -8.48 8.57
N GLY A 156 -1.53 -9.27 7.57
CA GLY A 156 -2.10 -10.60 7.35
C GLY A 156 -1.73 -11.17 5.99
N VAL A 157 -1.86 -12.49 5.85
CA VAL A 157 -1.62 -13.17 4.58
C VAL A 157 -2.63 -12.74 3.50
N SER A 158 -2.29 -12.97 2.23
CA SER A 158 -3.24 -12.71 1.14
C SER A 158 -4.51 -13.52 1.33
N GLY A 159 -5.68 -12.92 1.05
CA GLY A 159 -6.98 -13.58 1.22
C GLY A 159 -7.45 -13.76 2.68
N ALA A 160 -6.75 -13.20 3.67
CA ALA A 160 -7.17 -13.27 5.08
C ALA A 160 -8.38 -12.41 5.41
N GLY A 161 -8.81 -11.51 4.52
CA GLY A 161 -9.97 -10.65 4.75
C GLY A 161 -9.65 -9.25 5.30
N LYS A 162 -8.39 -8.79 5.17
CA LYS A 162 -7.95 -7.46 5.63
C LYS A 162 -8.78 -6.31 5.07
N THR A 163 -8.96 -6.29 3.75
CA THR A 163 -9.74 -5.23 3.07
C THR A 163 -11.20 -5.21 3.51
N SER A 164 -11.85 -6.39 3.69
CA SER A 164 -13.23 -6.46 4.17
C SER A 164 -13.36 -5.94 5.60
N LEU A 165 -12.44 -6.33 6.49
CA LEU A 165 -12.42 -5.84 7.88
C LEU A 165 -12.16 -4.33 7.92
N ALA A 166 -11.16 -3.83 7.18
CA ALA A 166 -10.85 -2.41 7.14
C ALA A 166 -12.02 -1.58 6.60
N LEU A 167 -12.70 -2.07 5.54
CA LEU A 167 -13.85 -1.40 4.96
C LEU A 167 -15.07 -1.40 5.90
N ASP A 168 -15.31 -2.48 6.66
CA ASP A 168 -16.36 -2.53 7.68
C ASP A 168 -16.08 -1.53 8.81
N ILE A 169 -14.84 -1.45 9.28
CA ILE A 169 -14.43 -0.42 10.27
C ILE A 169 -14.72 0.97 9.71
N CYS A 170 -14.31 1.26 8.47
CA CYS A 170 -14.57 2.55 7.83
C CYS A 170 -16.07 2.84 7.70
N ALA A 171 -16.87 1.88 7.23
CA ALA A 171 -18.31 2.01 7.06
C ALA A 171 -19.01 2.35 8.38
N ARG A 172 -18.64 1.69 9.47
CA ARG A 172 -19.18 1.97 10.81
C ARG A 172 -18.80 3.36 11.31
N LEU A 173 -17.52 3.70 11.19
CA LEU A 173 -17.03 5.01 11.60
C LEU A 173 -17.72 6.16 10.88
N THR A 174 -18.06 5.99 9.58
CA THR A 174 -18.82 7.03 8.84
C THR A 174 -20.21 7.30 9.42
N ARG A 175 -20.80 6.33 10.14
CA ARG A 175 -22.09 6.47 10.84
C ARG A 175 -21.95 6.85 12.32
N GLY A 176 -20.73 7.04 12.81
CA GLY A 176 -20.47 7.27 14.23
C GLY A 176 -20.62 6.00 15.09
N GLU A 177 -20.40 4.82 14.49
CA GLU A 177 -20.41 3.54 15.18
C GLU A 177 -18.98 2.98 15.27
N THR A 178 -18.69 2.22 16.31
CA THR A 178 -17.47 1.41 16.41
C THR A 178 -17.78 -0.04 16.05
N PRO A 179 -16.80 -0.82 15.59
CA PRO A 179 -16.93 -2.27 15.53
C PRO A 179 -17.36 -2.82 16.88
N PRO A 180 -18.20 -3.87 16.95
CA PRO A 180 -18.60 -4.52 18.20
C PRO A 180 -17.45 -5.36 18.75
N VAL A 181 -16.32 -4.72 19.02
CA VAL A 181 -15.17 -5.34 19.67
C VAL A 181 -15.43 -5.25 21.16
N ALA A 182 -15.57 -6.42 21.79
CA ALA A 182 -15.81 -6.47 23.21
C ALA A 182 -14.63 -5.82 23.93
N TYR A 183 -14.89 -4.73 24.61
CA TYR A 183 -14.05 -4.30 25.69
C TYR A 183 -14.23 -5.36 26.79
N ALA A 184 -13.24 -6.20 27.03
CA ALA A 184 -13.17 -6.89 28.29
C ALA A 184 -13.12 -5.77 29.33
N ALA A 185 -14.20 -5.57 30.08
CA ALA A 185 -14.24 -4.61 31.16
C ALA A 185 -12.92 -4.76 31.92
N ALA A 186 -12.14 -3.68 31.98
CA ALA A 186 -10.90 -3.71 32.73
C ALA A 186 -11.24 -4.33 34.07
N PRO A 187 -10.51 -5.38 34.54
CA PRO A 187 -10.77 -5.93 35.85
C PRO A 187 -10.82 -4.73 36.78
N SER A 188 -11.86 -4.63 37.60
CA SER A 188 -12.21 -3.51 38.45
C SER A 188 -11.16 -3.20 39.55
N GLY A 189 -9.89 -3.29 39.18
CA GLY A 189 -8.71 -2.90 39.93
C GLY A 189 -8.07 -1.72 39.22
N ARG A 190 -8.52 -0.52 39.52
CA ARG A 190 -7.83 0.71 39.12
C ARG A 190 -6.39 0.65 39.63
N GLY A 191 -5.44 0.39 38.75
CA GLY A 191 -4.03 0.65 39.03
C GLY A 191 -3.83 2.15 39.29
N PRO A 192 -2.76 2.56 40.00
CA PRO A 192 -2.55 3.94 40.45
C PRO A 192 -2.39 4.99 39.34
N PHE A 193 -2.52 4.64 38.06
CA PHE A 193 -2.36 5.51 36.90
C PHE A 193 -3.62 5.65 36.02
N ALA A 194 -4.78 5.16 36.45
CA ALA A 194 -6.01 5.37 35.71
C ALA A 194 -6.51 6.82 35.94
N LEU A 195 -6.20 7.72 35.04
CA LEU A 195 -6.88 9.01 34.95
C LEU A 195 -8.34 8.76 34.51
N PRO A 196 -9.32 9.51 35.08
CA PRO A 196 -10.71 9.36 34.67
C PRO A 196 -10.85 9.69 33.18
N PRO A 197 -11.71 8.99 32.42
CA PRO A 197 -11.97 9.34 31.04
C PRO A 197 -12.46 10.78 30.98
N ARG A 198 -11.72 11.66 30.34
CA ARG A 198 -12.23 12.98 29.96
C ARG A 198 -13.40 12.73 29.02
N ALA A 199 -14.54 13.34 29.34
CA ALA A 199 -15.71 13.37 28.49
C ALA A 199 -15.31 13.97 27.12
N SER A 200 -14.98 13.11 26.17
CA SER A 200 -14.69 13.52 24.81
C SER A 200 -15.98 14.01 24.18
N LEU A 201 -16.00 15.29 23.84
CA LEU A 201 -16.91 15.95 22.90
C LEU A 201 -18.38 15.53 22.99
N ARG A 202 -19.03 15.89 24.11
CA ARG A 202 -20.48 15.98 24.15
C ARG A 202 -20.89 17.36 23.60
N GLU A 203 -21.49 17.39 22.45
CA GLU A 203 -22.28 18.52 22.02
C GLU A 203 -23.48 18.68 22.96
N GLY A 204 -23.75 19.93 23.32
CA GLY A 204 -24.53 20.34 24.43
C GLY A 204 -26.00 20.00 24.46
N GLY A 205 -26.51 19.99 25.68
CA GLY A 205 -27.82 20.52 26.06
C GLY A 205 -29.04 19.69 25.66
N GLY A 206 -29.54 18.89 26.60
CA GLY A 206 -30.87 18.31 26.52
C GLY A 206 -31.27 17.74 27.86
N THR A 207 -32.29 18.32 28.45
CA THR A 207 -32.94 18.13 29.74
C THR A 207 -33.22 16.65 30.11
N GLU A 208 -33.14 16.42 31.43
CA GLU A 208 -33.52 15.18 32.14
C GLU A 208 -34.91 14.65 31.72
N GLY A 209 -34.94 13.38 31.38
CA GLY A 209 -36.18 12.61 31.15
C GLY A 209 -35.88 11.13 31.46
N ASP A 210 -36.69 10.57 32.30
CA ASP A 210 -36.60 9.27 32.96
C ASP A 210 -36.44 8.07 32.05
N GLY A 211 -35.55 7.18 32.42
CA GLY A 211 -35.66 5.73 32.41
C GLY A 211 -35.95 5.03 31.09
N GLU A 212 -34.90 4.74 30.29
CA GLU A 212 -34.75 3.56 29.46
C GLU A 212 -33.29 3.51 29.01
N GLY A 213 -32.69 2.31 28.91
CA GLY A 213 -31.26 2.06 28.76
C GLY A 213 -30.52 3.08 27.90
N LYS A 214 -29.47 3.70 28.45
CA LYS A 214 -28.61 4.64 27.75
C LYS A 214 -28.13 4.01 26.41
N PRO A 215 -28.39 4.64 25.26
CA PRO A 215 -27.78 4.19 24.02
C PRO A 215 -26.25 4.24 24.18
N ALA A 216 -25.59 3.18 23.75
CA ALA A 216 -24.13 3.10 23.69
C ALA A 216 -23.57 4.42 23.11
N ASP A 217 -22.50 4.94 23.71
CA ASP A 217 -21.83 6.18 23.32
C ASP A 217 -21.59 6.17 21.79
N ARG A 218 -22.45 6.87 21.03
CA ARG A 218 -22.25 7.08 19.60
C ARG A 218 -21.14 8.09 19.42
N LEU A 219 -20.13 7.70 18.65
CA LEU A 219 -19.13 8.64 18.15
C LEU A 219 -19.81 9.66 17.21
N ARG A 220 -19.21 10.82 17.03
CA ARG A 220 -19.60 11.64 15.87
C ARG A 220 -19.29 10.90 14.56
N PRO A 221 -20.13 11.02 13.51
CA PRO A 221 -19.82 10.47 12.21
C PRO A 221 -18.46 10.95 11.70
N CYS A 222 -17.59 10.01 11.34
CA CYS A 222 -16.21 10.27 10.96
C CYS A 222 -16.05 10.41 9.45
N THR A 223 -15.08 11.21 9.03
CA THR A 223 -14.66 11.33 7.63
C THR A 223 -13.48 10.40 7.38
N VAL A 224 -13.55 9.59 6.34
CA VAL A 224 -12.55 8.56 6.01
C VAL A 224 -12.02 8.76 4.59
N ILE A 225 -10.69 8.76 4.42
CA ILE A 225 -10.03 8.63 3.13
C ILE A 225 -9.47 7.21 3.03
N TYR A 226 -9.90 6.45 2.03
CA TYR A 226 -9.45 5.08 1.77
C TYR A 226 -8.73 5.01 0.43
N LEU A 227 -7.40 4.93 0.48
CA LEU A 227 -6.54 4.82 -0.69
C LEU A 227 -6.31 3.34 -1.01
N THR A 228 -6.62 2.94 -2.24
CA THR A 228 -6.42 1.58 -2.72
C THR A 228 -5.76 1.56 -4.09
N ALA A 229 -4.84 0.62 -4.27
CA ALA A 229 -4.20 0.35 -5.56
C ALA A 229 -4.60 -1.01 -6.15
N GLU A 230 -5.30 -1.86 -5.37
CA GLU A 230 -5.65 -3.22 -5.80
C GLU A 230 -7.13 -3.36 -6.19
N ASN A 231 -8.00 -2.55 -5.61
CA ASN A 231 -9.44 -2.71 -5.76
C ASN A 231 -10.06 -1.54 -6.52
N ASP A 232 -10.85 -1.86 -7.55
CA ASP A 232 -11.63 -0.86 -8.31
C ASP A 232 -12.68 -0.20 -7.38
N PRO A 233 -12.67 1.13 -7.22
CA PRO A 233 -13.62 1.83 -6.35
C PRO A 233 -15.07 1.60 -6.75
N ASN A 234 -15.39 1.60 -8.05
CA ASN A 234 -16.76 1.50 -8.54
C ASN A 234 -17.29 0.07 -8.49
N LYS A 235 -16.44 -0.92 -8.84
CA LYS A 235 -16.88 -2.32 -8.99
C LYS A 235 -16.78 -3.11 -7.69
N VAL A 236 -15.88 -2.73 -6.79
CA VAL A 236 -15.57 -3.54 -5.61
C VAL A 236 -15.83 -2.79 -4.31
N LEU A 237 -15.23 -1.60 -4.13
CA LEU A 237 -15.27 -0.94 -2.82
C LEU A 237 -16.61 -0.29 -2.54
N ARG A 238 -17.15 0.50 -3.48
CA ARG A 238 -18.43 1.17 -3.29
C ARG A 238 -19.59 0.20 -3.05
N PRO A 239 -19.78 -0.87 -3.84
CA PRO A 239 -20.86 -1.83 -3.59
C PRO A 239 -20.74 -2.50 -2.21
N ARG A 240 -19.51 -2.81 -1.77
CA ARG A 240 -19.29 -3.38 -0.43
C ARG A 240 -19.55 -2.38 0.68
N ALA A 241 -19.09 -1.13 0.52
CA ALA A 241 -19.35 -0.07 1.48
C ALA A 241 -20.86 0.21 1.62
N GLU A 242 -21.61 0.22 0.52
CA GLU A 242 -23.07 0.32 0.52
C GLU A 242 -23.72 -0.86 1.25
N ALA A 243 -23.28 -2.10 0.97
CA ALA A 243 -23.79 -3.30 1.65
C ALA A 243 -23.48 -3.30 3.16
N MET A 244 -22.37 -2.67 3.57
CA MET A 244 -22.00 -2.45 4.97
C MET A 244 -22.73 -1.23 5.59
N GLY A 245 -23.53 -0.50 4.81
CA GLY A 245 -24.31 0.65 5.24
C GLY A 245 -23.48 1.91 5.50
N ALA A 246 -22.35 2.10 4.81
CA ALA A 246 -21.52 3.29 4.96
C ALA A 246 -22.26 4.59 4.59
N ASP A 247 -21.98 5.68 5.31
CA ASP A 247 -22.29 7.02 4.81
C ASP A 247 -21.29 7.40 3.71
N LEU A 248 -21.71 7.24 2.45
CA LEU A 248 -20.86 7.47 1.29
C LEU A 248 -20.47 8.94 1.10
N THR A 249 -21.13 9.87 1.77
CA THR A 249 -20.74 11.29 1.73
C THR A 249 -19.51 11.58 2.58
N ARG A 250 -19.15 10.64 3.47
CA ARG A 250 -18.00 10.72 4.38
C ARG A 250 -16.89 9.73 4.06
N LEU A 251 -17.06 8.89 3.05
CA LEU A 251 -16.09 7.89 2.61
C LEU A 251 -15.52 8.29 1.23
N TYR A 252 -14.25 8.65 1.19
CA TYR A 252 -13.55 9.10 0.01
C TYR A 252 -12.65 8.00 -0.53
N PHE A 253 -12.78 7.70 -1.83
CA PHE A 253 -11.87 6.82 -2.55
C PHE A 253 -11.02 7.63 -3.52
N GLN A 254 -9.82 7.12 -3.81
CA GLN A 254 -8.93 7.70 -4.81
C GLN A 254 -9.41 7.32 -6.22
N GLU A 255 -9.36 8.29 -7.13
CA GLU A 255 -9.53 8.10 -8.57
C GLU A 255 -8.30 8.63 -9.32
N GLY A 256 -7.89 7.94 -10.39
CA GLY A 256 -6.76 8.34 -11.22
C GLY A 256 -5.38 7.91 -10.70
N ALA A 257 -4.40 8.81 -10.78
CA ALA A 257 -3.02 8.50 -10.38
C ALA A 257 -2.89 8.27 -8.87
N SER A 258 -2.03 7.32 -8.50
CA SER A 258 -1.76 7.03 -7.09
C SER A 258 -0.84 8.08 -6.49
N TYR A 259 -1.22 8.62 -5.33
CA TYR A 259 -0.32 9.40 -4.50
C TYR A 259 0.76 8.50 -3.89
N ALA A 260 1.95 9.03 -3.68
CA ALA A 260 2.94 8.38 -2.84
C ALA A 260 2.84 8.88 -1.39
N MET A 261 3.25 8.05 -0.44
CA MET A 261 3.42 8.46 0.95
C MET A 261 4.53 9.53 1.00
N GLY A 262 4.20 10.71 1.49
CA GLY A 262 5.11 11.87 1.51
C GLY A 262 4.84 12.89 0.40
N ASP A 263 3.91 12.63 -0.51
CA ASP A 263 3.47 13.62 -1.50
C ASP A 263 2.80 14.81 -0.80
N GLU A 264 3.23 16.00 -1.15
CA GLU A 264 2.67 17.23 -0.59
C GLU A 264 1.20 17.41 -0.98
N ASP A 265 0.81 16.98 -2.18
CA ASP A 265 -0.58 17.05 -2.65
C ASP A 265 -1.51 16.18 -1.81
N LEU A 266 -1.09 14.96 -1.44
CA LEU A 266 -1.85 14.11 -0.50
C LEU A 266 -1.98 14.79 0.86
N TYR A 267 -0.91 15.41 1.34
CA TYR A 267 -0.91 16.07 2.64
C TYR A 267 -1.79 17.31 2.65
N ASN A 268 -1.77 18.10 1.57
CA ASN A 268 -2.65 19.25 1.39
C ASN A 268 -4.11 18.82 1.28
N LEU A 269 -4.40 17.73 0.58
CA LEU A 269 -5.74 17.13 0.52
C LEU A 269 -6.22 16.71 1.93
N CYS A 270 -5.37 16.04 2.71
CA CYS A 270 -5.70 15.68 4.10
C CYS A 270 -5.94 16.92 4.98
N ARG A 271 -5.17 18.00 4.81
CA ARG A 271 -5.38 19.26 5.53
C ARG A 271 -6.70 19.93 5.14
N ALA A 272 -7.11 19.83 3.88
CA ALA A 272 -8.38 20.41 3.38
C ALA A 272 -9.60 19.61 3.85
N ILE A 273 -9.56 18.28 3.72
CA ILE A 273 -10.68 17.38 4.09
C ILE A 273 -10.76 17.16 5.60
N ARG A 274 -9.62 17.15 6.30
CA ARG A 274 -9.49 16.82 7.73
C ARG A 274 -10.12 15.47 8.08
N PRO A 275 -9.67 14.36 7.48
CA PRO A 275 -10.24 13.06 7.76
C PRO A 275 -9.92 12.61 9.20
N ASP A 276 -10.82 11.81 9.78
CA ASP A 276 -10.58 11.14 11.05
C ASP A 276 -9.72 9.89 10.88
N LEU A 277 -9.80 9.25 9.69
CA LEU A 277 -9.05 8.06 9.33
C LEU A 277 -8.52 8.15 7.90
N LEU A 278 -7.23 7.86 7.74
CA LEU A 278 -6.57 7.66 6.44
C LEU A 278 -6.11 6.21 6.34
N VAL A 279 -6.54 5.50 5.28
CA VAL A 279 -6.21 4.10 5.03
C VAL A 279 -5.37 3.96 3.77
N PHE A 280 -4.31 3.15 3.81
CA PHE A 280 -3.52 2.72 2.65
C PHE A 280 -3.66 1.22 2.43
N ASP A 281 -4.20 0.79 1.30
CA ASP A 281 -4.47 -0.62 0.97
C ASP A 281 -3.94 -1.02 -0.42
N PRO A 282 -2.80 -1.73 -0.51
CA PRO A 282 -1.82 -1.96 0.54
C PRO A 282 -0.73 -0.86 0.58
N ILE A 283 -0.04 -0.71 1.70
CA ILE A 283 1.02 0.29 1.89
C ILE A 283 2.15 0.20 0.86
N GLN A 284 2.44 -1.01 0.37
CA GLN A 284 3.49 -1.26 -0.61
C GLN A 284 3.34 -0.42 -1.88
N SER A 285 2.10 -0.18 -2.30
CA SER A 285 1.78 0.57 -3.52
C SER A 285 1.95 2.09 -3.37
N TYR A 286 2.16 2.57 -2.15
CA TYR A 286 2.22 4.00 -1.81
C TYR A 286 3.59 4.49 -1.33
N LEU A 287 4.63 3.69 -1.47
CA LEU A 287 5.99 4.08 -1.04
C LEU A 287 6.68 5.06 -1.99
N GLY A 288 6.18 5.19 -3.22
CA GLY A 288 6.81 6.02 -4.25
C GLY A 288 7.86 5.29 -5.08
N GLN A 289 8.21 5.90 -6.23
CA GLN A 289 9.17 5.30 -7.16
C GLN A 289 10.57 5.22 -6.53
N GLY A 290 11.24 4.08 -6.71
CA GLY A 290 12.61 3.86 -6.24
C GLY A 290 12.75 3.60 -4.73
N VAL A 291 11.69 3.69 -3.93
CA VAL A 291 11.73 3.38 -2.50
C VAL A 291 11.67 1.87 -2.28
N GLN A 292 12.71 1.32 -1.70
CA GLN A 292 12.76 -0.10 -1.33
C GLN A 292 12.21 -0.30 0.08
N MET A 293 11.11 -1.05 0.19
CA MET A 293 10.38 -1.28 1.44
C MET A 293 11.26 -1.85 2.58
N ASN A 294 12.32 -2.59 2.25
CA ASN A 294 13.22 -3.21 3.21
C ASN A 294 14.38 -2.29 3.66
N ARG A 295 14.49 -1.10 3.07
CA ARG A 295 15.54 -0.14 3.44
C ARG A 295 15.03 0.88 4.44
N ALA A 296 15.50 0.73 5.67
CA ALA A 296 15.11 1.58 6.81
C ALA A 296 15.35 3.07 6.54
N GLU A 297 16.50 3.40 5.93
CA GLU A 297 16.89 4.78 5.60
C GLU A 297 15.97 5.47 4.59
N GLN A 298 15.28 4.70 3.73
CA GLN A 298 14.32 5.23 2.76
C GLN A 298 12.91 5.33 3.33
N VAL A 299 12.52 4.35 4.14
CA VAL A 299 11.15 4.23 4.68
C VAL A 299 10.95 5.15 5.90
N ARG A 300 11.97 5.29 6.75
CA ARG A 300 11.86 6.06 8.00
C ARG A 300 11.43 7.51 7.80
N PRO A 301 11.99 8.28 6.85
CA PRO A 301 11.55 9.67 6.63
C PRO A 301 10.08 9.77 6.20
N LEU A 302 9.58 8.81 5.42
CA LEU A 302 8.17 8.76 4.98
C LEU A 302 7.24 8.51 6.17
N LEU A 303 7.58 7.54 7.03
CA LEU A 303 6.79 7.25 8.23
C LEU A 303 6.83 8.39 9.25
N ASP A 304 7.96 9.08 9.39
CA ASP A 304 8.08 10.24 10.27
C ASP A 304 7.22 11.41 9.76
N SER A 305 7.19 11.68 8.45
CA SER A 305 6.34 12.73 7.86
C SER A 305 4.85 12.39 7.99
N LEU A 306 4.47 11.13 7.73
CA LEU A 306 3.10 10.65 7.89
C LEU A 306 2.64 10.72 9.36
N SER A 307 3.52 10.33 10.29
CA SER A 307 3.25 10.43 11.73
C SER A 307 3.09 11.90 12.20
N ALA A 308 3.87 12.81 11.60
CA ALA A 308 3.74 14.24 11.88
C ALA A 308 2.39 14.79 11.38
N LEU A 309 1.95 14.40 10.16
CA LEU A 309 0.64 14.76 9.62
C LEU A 309 -0.50 14.18 10.47
N ALA A 310 -0.40 12.90 10.84
CA ALA A 310 -1.37 12.25 11.70
C ALA A 310 -1.56 13.01 13.01
N LYS A 311 -0.46 13.40 13.65
CA LYS A 311 -0.48 14.22 14.88
C LYS A 311 -1.01 15.62 14.65
N GLU A 312 -0.65 16.29 13.54
CA GLU A 312 -1.12 17.63 13.19
C GLU A 312 -2.65 17.70 13.07
N LEU A 313 -3.24 16.67 12.45
CA LEU A 313 -4.67 16.61 12.16
C LEU A 313 -5.48 15.83 13.21
N ASP A 314 -4.84 15.27 14.22
CA ASP A 314 -5.43 14.30 15.17
C ASP A 314 -6.13 13.14 14.45
N MET A 315 -5.56 12.70 13.35
CA MET A 315 -6.08 11.69 12.43
C MET A 315 -5.45 10.33 12.72
N ALA A 316 -6.25 9.27 12.80
CA ALA A 316 -5.72 7.91 12.81
C ALA A 316 -5.24 7.52 11.40
N VAL A 317 -4.13 6.78 11.32
CA VAL A 317 -3.63 6.22 10.06
C VAL A 317 -3.59 4.72 10.15
N LEU A 318 -4.17 4.02 9.16
CA LEU A 318 -4.17 2.56 9.05
C LEU A 318 -3.43 2.12 7.80
N LEU A 319 -2.31 1.44 8.00
CA LEU A 319 -1.51 0.86 6.93
C LEU A 319 -1.85 -0.63 6.79
N ILE A 320 -2.46 -1.02 5.67
CA ILE A 320 -2.71 -2.43 5.38
C ILE A 320 -1.44 -3.02 4.75
N SER A 321 -0.91 -4.08 5.37
CA SER A 321 0.34 -4.71 4.97
C SER A 321 0.15 -6.20 4.72
N HIS A 322 0.81 -6.71 3.68
CA HIS A 322 0.96 -8.14 3.46
C HIS A 322 2.01 -8.74 4.41
N MET A 323 1.96 -10.05 4.55
CA MET A 323 2.93 -10.81 5.32
C MET A 323 3.79 -11.67 4.39
N SER A 324 5.06 -11.84 4.76
CA SER A 324 5.98 -12.77 4.09
C SER A 324 5.53 -14.22 4.30
N LYS A 325 5.95 -15.10 3.37
CA LYS A 325 5.79 -16.55 3.57
C LYS A 325 6.59 -16.99 4.81
N PRO A 326 6.14 -18.03 5.53
CA PRO A 326 6.91 -18.59 6.62
C PRO A 326 8.31 -19.02 6.13
N GLY A 327 9.35 -18.54 6.80
CA GLY A 327 10.74 -18.94 6.56
C GLY A 327 11.28 -19.76 7.72
N PRO A 328 12.41 -20.49 7.55
CA PRO A 328 13.10 -21.13 8.65
C PRO A 328 13.50 -20.09 9.71
N GLY A 329 13.15 -20.31 10.97
CA GLY A 329 13.53 -19.44 12.10
C GLY A 329 12.64 -18.21 12.31
N VAL A 330 11.60 -17.96 11.50
CA VAL A 330 10.65 -16.88 11.72
C VAL A 330 9.48 -17.38 12.57
N CYS A 331 9.50 -17.02 13.86
CA CYS A 331 8.55 -17.54 14.86
C CYS A 331 7.43 -16.54 15.21
N SER A 332 7.62 -15.23 14.98
CA SER A 332 6.68 -14.20 15.40
C SER A 332 5.85 -13.66 14.23
N ALA A 333 4.56 -13.40 14.47
CA ALA A 333 3.68 -12.73 13.52
C ALA A 333 4.21 -11.35 13.12
N LEU A 334 4.79 -10.63 14.08
CA LEU A 334 5.39 -9.31 13.82
C LEU A 334 6.59 -9.39 12.87
N ASP A 335 7.38 -10.48 12.90
CA ASP A 335 8.54 -10.66 12.02
C ASP A 335 8.16 -11.02 10.59
N ARG A 336 6.92 -11.46 10.38
CA ARG A 336 6.37 -11.76 9.06
C ARG A 336 5.75 -10.56 8.35
N LEU A 337 5.55 -9.44 9.01
CA LEU A 337 5.13 -8.21 8.34
C LEU A 337 6.16 -7.82 7.29
N LEU A 338 5.69 -7.58 6.05
CA LEU A 338 6.58 -7.13 4.96
C LEU A 338 7.14 -5.74 5.25
N GLY A 339 8.40 -5.56 4.89
CA GLY A 339 9.11 -4.29 5.01
C GLY A 339 10.17 -4.27 6.11
N SER A 340 10.79 -3.11 6.27
CA SER A 340 11.79 -2.88 7.31
C SER A 340 11.16 -2.92 8.71
N SER A 341 12.00 -3.15 9.71
CA SER A 341 11.58 -3.06 11.13
C SER A 341 11.01 -1.68 11.50
N ASP A 342 11.29 -0.65 10.68
CA ASP A 342 10.79 0.70 10.93
C ASP A 342 9.28 0.83 10.82
N PHE A 343 8.62 0.04 9.97
CA PHE A 343 7.14 -0.03 9.97
C PHE A 343 6.61 -0.46 11.34
N ARG A 344 7.18 -1.53 11.90
CA ARG A 344 6.80 -2.03 13.22
C ARG A 344 7.12 -1.04 14.34
N ASN A 345 8.23 -0.32 14.21
CA ASN A 345 8.69 0.66 15.20
C ASN A 345 7.86 1.95 15.17
N ALA A 346 7.47 2.43 13.98
CA ALA A 346 6.64 3.60 13.81
C ALA A 346 5.20 3.36 14.28
N ALA A 347 4.64 2.17 14.02
CA ALA A 347 3.28 1.83 14.41
C ALA A 347 3.13 1.73 15.93
N ARG A 348 2.10 2.38 16.47
CA ARG A 348 1.73 2.31 17.90
C ARG A 348 0.78 1.16 18.19
N SER A 349 0.01 0.74 17.20
CA SER A 349 -0.88 -0.42 17.26
C SER A 349 -0.64 -1.30 16.03
N ILE A 350 -0.59 -2.62 16.22
CA ILE A 350 -0.47 -3.59 15.13
C ILE A 350 -1.50 -4.69 15.35
N LEU A 351 -2.37 -4.82 14.35
CA LEU A 351 -3.40 -5.84 14.25
C LEU A 351 -2.96 -6.88 13.22
N ILE A 352 -3.15 -8.15 13.53
CA ILE A 352 -2.87 -9.26 12.62
C ILE A 352 -4.16 -10.00 12.31
N VAL A 353 -4.44 -10.19 11.03
CA VAL A 353 -5.61 -10.94 10.54
C VAL A 353 -5.16 -12.28 10.00
N GLY A 354 -5.85 -13.32 10.42
CA GLY A 354 -5.65 -14.69 9.96
C GLY A 354 -6.95 -15.49 9.98
N ARG A 355 -6.84 -16.79 9.78
CA ARG A 355 -7.95 -17.74 9.93
C ARG A 355 -7.91 -18.38 11.31
N ASP A 356 -9.08 -18.75 11.82
CA ASP A 356 -9.15 -19.60 12.98
C ASP A 356 -8.56 -20.99 12.63
N PRO A 357 -7.62 -21.51 13.41
CA PRO A 357 -7.04 -22.83 13.18
C PRO A 357 -8.05 -23.96 13.16
N ASP A 358 -9.05 -23.87 14.05
CA ASP A 358 -10.05 -24.91 14.27
C ASP A 358 -11.25 -24.78 13.31
N ASP A 359 -11.44 -23.57 12.71
CA ASP A 359 -12.49 -23.26 11.75
C ASP A 359 -11.98 -22.34 10.62
N PRO A 360 -11.59 -22.90 9.46
CA PRO A 360 -11.03 -22.13 8.34
C PRO A 360 -11.96 -21.07 7.72
N ASP A 361 -13.27 -21.16 7.95
CA ASP A 361 -14.23 -20.16 7.44
C ASP A 361 -14.31 -18.95 8.35
N THR A 362 -14.00 -19.11 9.63
CA THR A 362 -13.89 -18.04 10.61
C THR A 362 -12.56 -17.29 10.44
N ARG A 363 -12.62 -15.98 10.54
CA ARG A 363 -11.47 -15.07 10.58
C ARG A 363 -11.26 -14.59 11.98
N VAL A 364 -10.00 -14.27 12.28
CA VAL A 364 -9.60 -13.68 13.57
C VAL A 364 -8.72 -12.49 13.30
N PHE A 365 -8.98 -11.38 13.98
CA PHE A 365 -7.97 -10.35 14.13
C PHE A 365 -7.47 -10.30 15.57
N ALA A 366 -6.15 -10.26 15.72
CA ALA A 366 -5.48 -10.24 17.01
C ALA A 366 -4.65 -8.95 17.15
N HIS A 367 -4.67 -8.37 18.35
CA HIS A 367 -3.88 -7.17 18.67
C HIS A 367 -2.46 -7.58 19.07
N ALA A 368 -1.55 -7.62 18.10
CA ALA A 368 -0.18 -8.12 18.28
C ALA A 368 0.75 -7.13 19.00
N LYS A 369 0.48 -5.82 18.90
CA LYS A 369 1.27 -4.76 19.56
C LYS A 369 0.37 -3.60 19.93
N ASN A 370 0.47 -3.14 21.18
CA ASN A 370 -0.03 -1.86 21.65
C ASN A 370 1.07 -1.14 22.42
N SER A 371 1.55 0.01 21.90
CA SER A 371 2.58 0.80 22.57
C SER A 371 2.02 1.80 23.59
N LEU A 372 0.70 1.88 23.73
CA LEU A 372 0.02 2.85 24.58
C LEU A 372 -0.61 2.20 25.82
N GLY A 373 -0.71 0.87 25.85
CA GLY A 373 -1.32 0.15 26.95
C GLY A 373 -1.36 -1.35 26.69
N ILE A 374 -2.32 -2.03 27.34
CA ILE A 374 -2.52 -3.47 27.17
C ILE A 374 -3.14 -3.72 25.78
N PRO A 375 -2.67 -4.73 25.03
CA PRO A 375 -3.31 -5.14 23.78
C PRO A 375 -4.78 -5.48 23.98
N GLY A 376 -5.62 -5.09 23.02
CA GLY A 376 -7.03 -5.48 23.00
C GLY A 376 -7.22 -6.97 22.78
N GLN A 377 -8.37 -7.49 23.17
CA GLN A 377 -8.72 -8.89 22.98
C GLN A 377 -8.89 -9.23 21.49
N SER A 378 -8.44 -10.42 21.09
CA SER A 378 -8.68 -10.91 19.73
C SER A 378 -10.16 -11.13 19.46
N GLN A 379 -10.59 -10.95 18.22
CA GLN A 379 -12.00 -11.03 17.82
C GLN A 379 -12.16 -12.00 16.66
N LYS A 380 -13.18 -12.85 16.72
CA LYS A 380 -13.64 -13.69 15.60
C LYS A 380 -14.65 -12.95 14.76
N TYR A 381 -14.62 -13.23 13.46
CA TYR A 381 -15.59 -12.67 12.51
C TYR A 381 -15.70 -13.54 11.25
N HIS A 382 -16.83 -13.43 10.55
CA HIS A 382 -17.07 -14.05 9.26
C HIS A 382 -17.18 -12.97 8.16
N ILE A 383 -16.79 -13.35 6.94
CA ILE A 383 -17.09 -12.57 5.73
C ILE A 383 -18.32 -13.19 5.09
N CYS A 384 -19.40 -12.46 5.14
CA CYS A 384 -20.68 -12.87 4.57
C CYS A 384 -20.75 -12.67 3.05
N PRO A 385 -21.73 -13.27 2.35
CA PRO A 385 -22.01 -12.95 0.95
C PRO A 385 -22.15 -11.44 0.74
N GLY A 386 -21.57 -10.92 -0.36
CA GLY A 386 -21.47 -9.47 -0.59
C GLY A 386 -20.28 -8.77 0.09
N GLY A 387 -19.47 -9.50 0.87
CA GLY A 387 -18.25 -8.99 1.48
C GLY A 387 -18.42 -8.27 2.81
N THR A 388 -19.63 -8.26 3.38
CA THR A 388 -19.93 -7.70 4.70
C THR A 388 -19.31 -8.54 5.82
N VAL A 389 -19.13 -7.94 7.00
CA VAL A 389 -18.49 -8.57 8.16
C VAL A 389 -19.51 -8.78 9.27
N ALA A 390 -19.58 -10.03 9.76
CA ALA A 390 -20.33 -10.38 10.97
C ALA A 390 -19.32 -10.77 12.08
N TYR A 391 -19.44 -10.14 13.23
CA TYR A 391 -18.57 -10.40 14.38
C TYR A 391 -19.17 -11.47 15.27
N ASP A 392 -18.34 -12.46 15.65
CA ASP A 392 -18.74 -13.58 16.48
C ASP A 392 -18.32 -13.40 17.95
N GLY A 393 -17.56 -12.37 18.24
CA GLY A 393 -17.13 -12.02 19.59
C GLY A 393 -15.66 -12.29 19.87
N PRO A 394 -15.26 -12.11 21.14
CA PRO A 394 -13.86 -12.21 21.56
C PRO A 394 -13.35 -13.65 21.59
N CYS A 395 -12.02 -13.81 21.46
CA CYS A 395 -11.34 -15.09 21.62
C CYS A 395 -9.93 -14.90 22.20
N ASP A 396 -9.32 -15.99 22.62
CA ASP A 396 -7.97 -16.01 23.24
C ASP A 396 -6.86 -16.35 22.24
N LEU A 397 -7.17 -16.39 20.94
CA LEU A 397 -6.19 -16.68 19.90
C LEU A 397 -5.19 -15.51 19.75
N THR A 398 -3.91 -15.83 19.84
CA THR A 398 -2.83 -14.85 19.67
C THR A 398 -2.49 -14.67 18.20
N ALA A 399 -1.87 -13.52 17.87
CA ALA A 399 -1.37 -13.24 16.52
C ALA A 399 -0.43 -14.34 15.99
N ASP A 400 0.46 -14.85 16.84
CA ASP A 400 1.40 -15.90 16.45
C ASP A 400 0.66 -17.21 16.12
N ARG A 401 -0.36 -17.57 16.90
CA ARG A 401 -1.12 -18.80 16.67
C ARG A 401 -1.91 -18.76 15.36
N ILE A 402 -2.65 -17.68 15.09
CA ILE A 402 -3.44 -17.56 13.85
C ILE A 402 -2.58 -17.52 12.59
N ILE A 403 -1.30 -17.11 12.70
CA ILE A 403 -0.36 -17.05 11.58
C ILE A 403 0.42 -18.36 11.41
N GLN A 404 0.80 -19.05 12.49
CA GLN A 404 1.50 -20.34 12.42
C GLN A 404 0.65 -21.37 11.68
N GLU A 405 -0.64 -21.42 11.93
CA GLU A 405 -1.55 -22.41 11.36
C GLU A 405 -2.10 -21.98 9.98
N SER A 406 -2.21 -20.69 9.70
CA SER A 406 -2.44 -20.21 8.32
C SER A 406 -1.30 -20.58 7.34
N GLY A 407 -0.11 -20.89 7.88
CA GLY A 407 0.99 -21.50 7.13
C GLY A 407 0.90 -23.03 7.06
N ALA A 408 0.17 -23.66 7.99
CA ALA A 408 -0.01 -25.11 8.08
C ALA A 408 -1.13 -25.62 7.17
N THR A 409 -2.16 -24.80 6.87
CA THR A 409 -3.22 -25.15 5.90
C THR A 409 -2.70 -25.26 4.45
N GLN A 410 -1.47 -24.81 4.16
CA GLN A 410 -0.72 -25.17 2.94
C GLN A 410 0.39 -26.22 3.19
N ARG A 411 0.55 -26.70 4.41
CA ARG A 411 1.40 -27.82 4.78
C ARG A 411 0.51 -28.89 5.40
N THR A 412 -0.08 -29.73 4.55
CA THR A 412 -0.52 -31.05 4.95
C THR A 412 0.62 -31.71 5.71
N ALA A 413 0.35 -32.07 6.97
CA ALA A 413 1.16 -32.86 7.90
C ALA A 413 2.56 -32.33 8.28
N HIS A 414 2.99 -32.53 9.51
CA HIS A 414 4.37 -32.31 9.99
C HIS A 414 5.38 -32.80 8.97
N PRO A 415 6.46 -32.04 8.67
CA PRO A 415 7.47 -32.49 7.69
C PRO A 415 8.06 -33.86 8.00
N ALA A 416 8.09 -34.24 9.27
CA ALA A 416 8.49 -35.58 9.72
C ALA A 416 7.38 -36.61 9.46
N ALA A 417 6.12 -36.31 9.78
CA ALA A 417 4.99 -37.21 9.53
C ALA A 417 4.75 -37.41 8.01
N THR A 418 4.87 -36.36 7.21
CA THR A 418 4.78 -36.45 5.75
C THR A 418 5.97 -37.22 5.16
N LEU A 419 7.18 -37.07 5.72
CA LEU A 419 8.34 -37.85 5.29
C LEU A 419 8.17 -39.33 5.66
N ASN A 420 7.74 -39.62 6.87
CA ASN A 420 7.50 -41.02 7.33
C ASN A 420 6.39 -41.67 6.49
N ALA A 421 5.28 -40.98 6.23
CA ALA A 421 4.23 -41.48 5.34
C ALA A 421 4.73 -41.71 3.91
N ALA A 422 5.60 -40.83 3.40
CA ALA A 422 6.21 -41.01 2.09
C ALA A 422 7.21 -42.19 2.05
N VAL A 423 7.97 -42.40 3.14
CA VAL A 423 8.85 -43.57 3.31
C VAL A 423 8.01 -44.83 3.33
N GLU A 424 6.95 -44.93 4.13
CA GLU A 424 6.04 -46.07 4.20
C GLU A 424 5.38 -46.34 2.83
N ALA A 425 4.89 -45.33 2.13
CA ALA A 425 4.28 -45.49 0.83
C ALA A 425 5.27 -45.99 -0.21
N LEU A 426 6.50 -45.47 -0.19
CA LEU A 426 7.57 -45.89 -1.10
C LEU A 426 8.07 -47.31 -0.73
N ASP A 427 8.21 -47.63 0.54
CA ASP A 427 8.60 -48.98 1.00
C ASP A 427 7.56 -50.03 0.61
N LYS A 428 6.29 -49.72 0.75
CA LYS A 428 5.19 -50.58 0.30
C LYS A 428 5.20 -50.79 -1.21
N GLN A 429 5.53 -49.74 -2.01
CA GLN A 429 5.62 -49.82 -3.46
C GLN A 429 6.83 -50.65 -3.93
N LEU A 430 7.97 -50.51 -3.25
CA LEU A 430 9.14 -51.35 -3.50
C LEU A 430 8.83 -52.83 -3.24
N GLY A 431 7.99 -53.11 -2.25
CA GLY A 431 7.48 -54.45 -1.95
C GLY A 431 8.56 -55.55 -1.91
N PHE A 432 8.22 -56.72 -2.42
CA PHE A 432 9.13 -57.85 -2.54
C PHE A 432 10.17 -57.72 -3.67
N MET A 433 9.83 -56.92 -4.70
CA MET A 433 10.73 -56.72 -5.87
C MET A 433 11.97 -55.91 -5.47
N GLY A 434 11.86 -55.04 -4.46
CA GLY A 434 12.95 -54.19 -3.98
C GLY A 434 13.32 -53.04 -4.91
N TRP A 435 12.59 -52.85 -6.01
CA TRP A 435 12.76 -51.76 -6.94
C TRP A 435 11.42 -51.23 -7.46
N VAL A 436 11.40 -49.98 -7.98
CA VAL A 436 10.22 -49.29 -8.49
C VAL A 436 10.57 -48.37 -9.65
N GLU A 437 9.70 -48.25 -10.65
CA GLU A 437 9.85 -47.28 -11.73
C GLU A 437 9.56 -45.86 -11.22
N TYR A 438 10.29 -44.88 -11.70
CA TYR A 438 10.04 -43.46 -11.34
C TYR A 438 8.64 -42.99 -11.75
N ALA A 439 8.08 -43.55 -12.83
CA ALA A 439 6.71 -43.28 -13.24
C ALA A 439 5.69 -43.67 -12.15
N GLU A 440 5.90 -44.79 -11.44
CA GLU A 440 5.07 -45.19 -10.30
C GLU A 440 5.27 -44.29 -9.09
N VAL A 441 6.49 -43.81 -8.86
CA VAL A 441 6.75 -42.81 -7.82
C VAL A 441 5.99 -41.52 -8.08
N VAL A 442 5.88 -41.09 -9.33
CA VAL A 442 5.06 -39.91 -9.72
C VAL A 442 3.57 -40.16 -9.47
N ARG A 443 3.08 -41.38 -9.77
CA ARG A 443 1.68 -41.76 -9.48
C ARG A 443 1.41 -41.78 -7.95
N LEU A 444 2.33 -42.30 -7.13
CA LEU A 444 2.25 -42.22 -5.67
C LEU A 444 2.19 -40.80 -5.16
N CYS A 445 2.94 -39.87 -5.76
CA CYS A 445 2.85 -38.45 -5.43
C CYS A 445 1.42 -37.93 -5.65
N ALA A 446 0.80 -38.24 -6.80
CA ALA A 446 -0.55 -37.81 -7.13
C ALA A 446 -1.61 -38.45 -6.21
N GLN A 447 -1.47 -39.74 -5.88
CA GLN A 447 -2.42 -40.49 -5.03
C GLN A 447 -2.44 -40.03 -3.58
N HIS A 448 -1.28 -39.73 -3.03
CA HIS A 448 -1.11 -39.38 -1.61
C HIS A 448 -0.87 -37.88 -1.35
N GLY A 449 -0.86 -37.07 -2.39
CA GLY A 449 -0.62 -35.61 -2.27
C GLY A 449 0.83 -35.26 -1.87
N PHE A 450 1.81 -36.15 -2.09
CA PHE A 450 3.21 -35.89 -1.81
C PHE A 450 3.84 -35.02 -2.89
N SER A 451 4.73 -34.11 -2.49
CA SER A 451 5.57 -33.40 -3.47
C SER A 451 6.72 -34.31 -3.96
N GLU A 452 7.19 -34.13 -5.19
CA GLU A 452 8.40 -34.81 -5.68
C GLU A 452 9.61 -34.59 -4.76
N ARG A 453 9.72 -33.41 -4.16
CA ARG A 453 10.77 -33.08 -3.18
C ARG A 453 10.67 -33.99 -1.94
N THR A 454 9.47 -34.29 -1.48
CA THR A 454 9.22 -35.19 -0.33
C THR A 454 9.62 -36.62 -0.69
N MET A 455 9.27 -37.11 -1.89
CA MET A 455 9.67 -38.43 -2.36
C MET A 455 11.18 -38.57 -2.56
N ARG A 456 11.87 -37.55 -3.06
CA ARG A 456 13.35 -37.54 -3.14
C ARG A 456 14.00 -37.59 -1.76
N ARG A 457 13.40 -36.95 -0.74
CA ARG A 457 13.85 -37.05 0.64
C ARG A 457 13.61 -38.46 1.23
N ALA A 458 12.47 -39.07 0.90
CA ALA A 458 12.19 -40.47 1.28
C ALA A 458 13.19 -41.42 0.62
N LYS A 459 13.49 -41.27 -0.67
CA LYS A 459 14.57 -42.00 -1.35
C LYS A 459 15.91 -41.90 -0.61
N THR A 460 16.29 -40.67 -0.21
CA THR A 460 17.54 -40.43 0.52
C THR A 460 17.51 -41.08 1.92
N ALA A 461 16.37 -40.95 2.62
CA ALA A 461 16.21 -41.57 3.96
C ALA A 461 16.25 -43.11 3.93
N MET A 462 15.85 -43.71 2.81
CA MET A 462 15.91 -45.18 2.58
C MET A 462 17.20 -45.59 1.85
N GLU A 463 18.11 -44.66 1.58
CA GLU A 463 19.38 -44.92 0.88
C GLU A 463 19.22 -45.54 -0.51
N LEU A 464 18.05 -45.43 -1.15
CA LEU A 464 17.77 -46.04 -2.45
C LEU A 464 18.70 -45.54 -3.52
N LYS A 465 19.22 -46.47 -4.31
CA LYS A 465 20.06 -46.24 -5.49
C LYS A 465 19.23 -45.98 -6.74
N THR A 466 19.85 -45.56 -7.81
CA THR A 466 19.21 -45.32 -9.11
C THR A 466 19.87 -46.13 -10.20
N ALA A 467 19.08 -46.90 -10.95
CA ALA A 467 19.48 -47.56 -12.18
C ALA A 467 18.74 -46.97 -13.38
N TYR A 468 19.27 -47.23 -14.57
CA TYR A 468 18.64 -46.86 -15.82
C TYR A 468 18.46 -48.12 -16.69
N ALA A 469 17.22 -48.41 -17.08
CA ALA A 469 16.86 -49.51 -17.94
C ALA A 469 16.26 -49.02 -19.27
N GLY A 470 16.09 -49.96 -20.23
CA GLY A 470 15.50 -49.64 -21.55
C GLY A 470 16.53 -49.23 -22.59
N THR A 471 16.07 -48.84 -23.80
CA THR A 471 16.90 -48.40 -24.93
C THR A 471 17.19 -46.90 -24.86
N PHE A 472 18.14 -46.44 -25.70
CA PHE A 472 18.51 -45.00 -25.76
C PHE A 472 17.32 -44.09 -26.04
N GLN A 473 16.29 -44.56 -26.78
CA GLN A 473 15.07 -43.80 -27.08
C GLN A 473 13.98 -43.91 -26.01
N ASN A 474 13.95 -44.98 -25.19
CA ASN A 474 12.98 -45.23 -24.14
C ASN A 474 13.70 -45.59 -22.84
N ARG A 475 14.42 -44.64 -22.30
CA ARG A 475 15.15 -44.76 -21.04
C ARG A 475 14.23 -44.64 -19.86
N VAL A 476 14.19 -45.65 -18.97
CA VAL A 476 13.40 -45.68 -17.74
C VAL A 476 14.32 -45.55 -16.54
N ILE A 477 13.86 -44.80 -15.53
CA ILE A 477 14.57 -44.59 -14.27
C ILE A 477 13.96 -45.54 -13.22
N LEU A 478 14.82 -46.32 -12.59
CA LEU A 478 14.45 -47.23 -11.51
C LEU A 478 15.09 -46.78 -10.19
N TRP A 479 14.34 -46.83 -9.11
CA TRP A 479 14.87 -46.71 -7.75
C TRP A 479 14.85 -48.07 -7.09
N TYR A 480 15.94 -48.47 -6.45
CA TYR A 480 16.08 -49.81 -5.89
C TYR A 480 16.81 -49.79 -4.53
N ARG A 481 16.62 -50.82 -3.74
CA ARG A 481 17.20 -51.01 -2.40
C ARG A 481 18.72 -51.11 -2.47
N PRO A 482 19.47 -50.56 -1.49
CA PRO A 482 20.93 -50.50 -1.52
C PRO A 482 21.62 -51.88 -1.52
N GLU A 483 20.94 -52.92 -0.98
CA GLU A 483 21.41 -54.28 -0.93
C GLU A 483 21.30 -55.03 -2.26
N MET A 484 20.59 -54.49 -3.25
CA MET A 484 20.42 -55.10 -4.56
C MET A 484 21.56 -54.77 -5.51
N ASP A 485 21.85 -55.70 -6.42
CA ASP A 485 22.76 -55.44 -7.53
C ASP A 485 22.07 -54.77 -8.70
N GLU A 486 22.73 -53.79 -9.31
CA GLU A 486 22.15 -52.98 -10.40
C GLU A 486 21.86 -53.81 -11.64
N GLU A 487 22.74 -54.78 -11.97
CA GLU A 487 22.56 -55.68 -13.14
C GLU A 487 21.36 -56.58 -12.97
N HIS A 488 21.15 -57.08 -11.75
CA HIS A 488 19.98 -57.91 -11.38
C HIS A 488 18.67 -57.08 -11.52
N VAL A 489 18.64 -55.84 -11.03
CA VAL A 489 17.47 -54.96 -11.17
C VAL A 489 17.12 -54.67 -12.63
N ARG A 490 18.14 -54.47 -13.49
CA ARG A 490 17.91 -54.28 -14.90
C ARG A 490 17.39 -55.53 -15.60
N ALA A 491 17.91 -56.69 -15.26
CA ALA A 491 17.45 -57.97 -15.79
C ALA A 491 16.00 -58.29 -15.38
N ASP A 492 15.65 -58.09 -14.13
CA ASP A 492 14.28 -58.23 -13.63
C ASP A 492 13.29 -57.30 -14.36
N TYR A 493 13.67 -56.07 -14.52
CA TYR A 493 12.87 -55.09 -15.28
C TYR A 493 12.64 -55.57 -16.72
N ALA A 494 13.68 -56.02 -17.42
CA ALA A 494 13.59 -56.50 -18.79
C ALA A 494 12.68 -57.75 -18.91
N ASN A 495 12.83 -58.71 -18.01
CA ASN A 495 12.02 -59.93 -17.98
C ASN A 495 10.52 -59.61 -17.71
N GLN A 496 10.23 -58.71 -16.82
CA GLN A 496 8.85 -58.29 -16.53
C GLN A 496 8.17 -57.61 -17.71
N HIS A 497 8.93 -56.78 -18.45
CA HIS A 497 8.43 -56.12 -19.66
C HIS A 497 8.32 -57.03 -20.89
N GLU A 498 9.10 -58.09 -21.00
CA GLU A 498 8.92 -59.12 -22.03
C GLU A 498 7.66 -59.94 -21.78
N GLN A 499 7.40 -60.33 -20.52
CA GLN A 499 6.18 -61.05 -20.14
C GLN A 499 4.90 -60.25 -20.38
N LEU A 500 4.91 -58.92 -20.18
CA LEU A 500 3.79 -58.00 -20.46
C LEU A 500 3.57 -57.80 -21.98
N LYS A 501 4.55 -58.07 -22.84
CA LYS A 501 4.37 -57.99 -24.30
C LYS A 501 3.87 -59.32 -24.92
N MET A 502 3.93 -60.41 -24.15
CA MET A 502 3.48 -61.75 -24.58
C MET A 502 2.06 -62.09 -24.07
N ALA A 503 1.55 -61.31 -23.09
CA ALA A 503 0.17 -61.38 -22.55
C ALA A 503 -0.76 -60.37 -23.22
#